data_6a768ae514f10dc4b767d7cbd2ddb32d
#
_entry.id   6a768ae514f10dc4b767d7cbd2ddb32d
#
_cell.length_a   1.000
_cell.length_b   1.000
_cell.length_c   1.000
_cell.angle_alpha   90.00
_cell.angle_beta   90.00
_cell.angle_gamma   90.00
#
_symmetry.space_group_name_H-M   'P 1'
#
loop_
_entity.id
_entity.type
_entity.pdbx_description
1 polymer ?
#
loop_
_entity_poly.entity_id
_entity_poly.type
_entity_poly.pdbx_seq_one_letter_code
_entity_poly.pdbx_strand_id
1 'polypeptide(L)'
;MPRIRLENLVKRYGNFEVLHGINLDMEENEFTVLVGPSGCGKSTTLRMIAGLESVSDGEIFIDDRPVSNLEPKARDLAMVFQDYALYPHMNVARNMSFALRLQRRPKKEIDEKVGKVADMLGLTNFLHRKPGELSGGQRQRVAMGRALPRDAGTFLFDEPLSHLDAKLRGQLRAELALMRQKVRKNMIYVTHDQIEAMTLGDRIVVMHGGYIQQQGTPEELFKRPANKFVAGFLGSPPMNFLEAEVQDLSGRSFVSGNGFELVLPEEKAGVVASLSSNAITLGIRPSDLNYSPDAPDHESIDLKVIVSEYIGAQSVLLCDCGGQKVEVELKSETPIALGETLRFAVNREGIHMFDRETEVAIR
;
A
#
# COMPACT_ATOMS: atom_id res chain seq x y z
N MET A 1 -24.26 5.95 4.09
CA MET A 1 -22.98 6.58 4.50
C MET A 1 -22.33 7.18 3.27
N PRO A 2 -21.44 8.16 3.38
CA PRO A 2 -21.04 8.90 2.22
C PRO A 2 -20.22 8.04 1.23
N ARG A 3 -20.63 8.01 -0.03
CA ARG A 3 -19.82 7.55 -1.17
C ARG A 3 -18.95 8.71 -1.63
N ILE A 4 -17.68 8.47 -1.89
CA ILE A 4 -16.76 9.51 -2.38
C ILE A 4 -16.31 9.14 -3.79
N ARG A 5 -16.47 10.10 -4.72
CA ARG A 5 -16.10 9.92 -6.12
C ARG A 5 -15.25 11.10 -6.60
N LEU A 6 -14.14 10.76 -7.26
CA LEU A 6 -13.27 11.71 -7.94
C LEU A 6 -13.45 11.52 -9.44
N GLU A 7 -13.74 12.61 -10.15
CA GLU A 7 -13.92 12.60 -11.60
C GLU A 7 -12.91 13.53 -12.28
N ASN A 8 -12.02 12.94 -13.09
CA ASN A 8 -10.98 13.61 -13.84
C ASN A 8 -10.21 14.66 -13.02
N LEU A 9 -9.87 14.29 -11.78
CA LEU A 9 -9.30 15.21 -10.81
C LEU A 9 -7.87 15.61 -11.18
N VAL A 10 -7.66 16.88 -11.45
CA VAL A 10 -6.37 17.47 -11.83
C VAL A 10 -5.90 18.46 -10.78
N LYS A 11 -4.59 18.43 -10.51
CA LYS A 11 -3.92 19.44 -9.67
C LYS A 11 -2.70 20.00 -10.36
N ARG A 12 -2.64 21.34 -10.44
CA ARG A 12 -1.50 22.11 -10.96
C ARG A 12 -1.00 23.10 -9.90
N TYR A 13 0.31 23.22 -9.81
CA TYR A 13 1.00 24.29 -9.09
C TYR A 13 1.82 25.10 -10.09
N GLY A 14 1.30 26.25 -10.47
CA GLY A 14 1.83 27.01 -11.61
C GLY A 14 1.79 26.17 -12.89
N ASN A 15 2.96 25.94 -13.50
CA ASN A 15 3.08 25.12 -14.72
C ASN A 15 3.31 23.64 -14.46
N PHE A 16 3.42 23.22 -13.20
CA PHE A 16 3.68 21.83 -12.86
C PHE A 16 2.38 21.10 -12.51
N GLU A 17 2.04 20.07 -13.28
CA GLU A 17 0.88 19.22 -13.05
C GLU A 17 1.28 18.04 -12.16
N VAL A 18 0.63 17.90 -11.01
CA VAL A 18 0.89 16.87 -9.99
C VAL A 18 -0.06 15.68 -10.12
N LEU A 19 -1.29 15.94 -10.57
CA LEU A 19 -2.32 14.92 -10.81
C LEU A 19 -2.92 15.12 -12.19
N HIS A 20 -3.00 14.02 -12.92
CA HIS A 20 -3.29 14.00 -14.36
C HIS A 20 -4.67 13.38 -14.64
N GLY A 21 -5.74 13.96 -14.08
CA GLY A 21 -7.11 13.51 -14.35
C GLY A 21 -7.44 12.15 -13.71
N ILE A 22 -7.17 11.99 -12.41
CA ILE A 22 -7.45 10.74 -11.71
C ILE A 22 -8.96 10.53 -11.50
N ASN A 23 -9.38 9.26 -11.65
CA ASN A 23 -10.74 8.81 -11.42
C ASN A 23 -10.74 7.74 -10.33
N LEU A 24 -11.57 7.92 -9.29
CA LEU A 24 -11.64 6.99 -8.17
C LEU A 24 -13.06 7.01 -7.61
N ASP A 25 -13.59 5.83 -7.36
CA ASP A 25 -14.89 5.63 -6.73
C ASP A 25 -14.71 4.80 -5.47
N MET A 26 -15.06 5.34 -4.32
CA MET A 26 -14.91 4.73 -3.00
C MET A 26 -16.29 4.41 -2.43
N GLU A 27 -16.51 3.13 -2.16
CA GLU A 27 -17.80 2.62 -1.67
C GLU A 27 -18.05 2.99 -0.20
N GLU A 28 -19.29 2.82 0.23
CA GLU A 28 -19.66 3.05 1.63
C GLU A 28 -18.94 2.08 2.58
N ASN A 29 -18.48 2.59 3.73
CA ASN A 29 -17.74 1.85 4.76
C ASN A 29 -16.43 1.21 4.28
N GLU A 30 -15.92 1.65 3.16
CA GLU A 30 -14.66 1.16 2.59
C GLU A 30 -13.45 1.80 3.27
N PHE A 31 -12.44 1.00 3.53
CA PHE A 31 -11.11 1.46 3.91
C PHE A 31 -10.24 1.51 2.64
N THR A 32 -10.18 2.68 2.03
CA THR A 32 -9.39 2.90 0.80
C THR A 32 -8.00 3.38 1.16
N VAL A 33 -6.97 2.70 0.66
CA VAL A 33 -5.56 3.08 0.88
C VAL A 33 -4.96 3.62 -0.41
N LEU A 34 -4.49 4.87 -0.38
CA LEU A 34 -3.67 5.46 -1.43
C LEU A 34 -2.20 5.18 -1.13
N VAL A 35 -1.53 4.44 -2.00
CA VAL A 35 -0.14 4.01 -1.80
C VAL A 35 0.71 4.32 -3.03
N GLY A 36 2.01 4.55 -2.83
CA GLY A 36 2.97 4.84 -3.91
C GLY A 36 4.20 5.58 -3.40
N PRO A 37 5.18 5.84 -4.28
CA PRO A 37 6.38 6.59 -3.94
C PRO A 37 6.10 8.01 -3.44
N SER A 38 7.08 8.61 -2.79
CA SER A 38 7.01 10.02 -2.39
C SER A 38 6.84 10.92 -3.62
N GLY A 39 5.98 11.95 -3.49
CA GLY A 39 5.74 12.90 -4.58
C GLY A 39 4.75 12.46 -5.67
N CYS A 40 4.16 11.25 -5.61
CA CYS A 40 3.20 10.79 -6.63
C CYS A 40 1.76 11.37 -6.51
N GLY A 41 1.50 12.29 -5.56
CA GLY A 41 0.23 13.00 -5.45
C GLY A 41 -0.75 12.51 -4.37
N LYS A 42 -0.43 11.49 -3.56
CA LYS A 42 -1.30 10.90 -2.52
C LYS A 42 -1.83 11.93 -1.51
N SER A 43 -0.93 12.61 -0.80
CA SER A 43 -1.31 13.63 0.20
C SER A 43 -2.01 14.83 -0.45
N THR A 44 -1.65 15.17 -1.68
CA THR A 44 -2.34 16.21 -2.46
C THR A 44 -3.79 15.81 -2.73
N THR A 45 -4.03 14.57 -3.18
CA THR A 45 -5.38 14.01 -3.38
C THR A 45 -6.18 14.05 -2.08
N LEU A 46 -5.57 13.57 -0.96
CA LEU A 46 -6.23 13.57 0.33
C LEU A 46 -6.61 14.99 0.80
N ARG A 47 -5.69 15.96 0.62
CA ARG A 47 -5.93 17.36 0.99
C ARG A 47 -6.98 18.04 0.12
N MET A 48 -7.08 17.69 -1.16
CA MET A 48 -8.16 18.16 -2.03
C MET A 48 -9.52 17.58 -1.59
N ILE A 49 -9.60 16.31 -1.21
CA ILE A 49 -10.81 15.70 -0.64
C ILE A 49 -11.20 16.44 0.65
N ALA A 50 -10.21 16.74 1.52
CA ALA A 50 -10.41 17.50 2.75
C ALA A 50 -10.85 18.96 2.53
N GLY A 51 -10.67 19.52 1.33
CA GLY A 51 -10.88 20.94 1.03
C GLY A 51 -9.76 21.84 1.57
N LEU A 52 -8.61 21.28 1.90
CA LEU A 52 -7.42 22.00 2.35
C LEU A 52 -6.55 22.44 1.17
N GLU A 53 -6.80 21.88 -0.01
CA GLU A 53 -6.13 22.19 -1.26
C GLU A 53 -7.19 22.38 -2.35
N SER A 54 -7.01 23.36 -3.22
CA SER A 54 -7.93 23.63 -4.31
C SER A 54 -7.78 22.62 -5.45
N VAL A 55 -8.87 22.27 -6.11
CA VAL A 55 -8.89 21.49 -7.35
C VAL A 55 -8.56 22.43 -8.51
N SER A 56 -7.74 21.97 -9.47
CA SER A 56 -7.43 22.74 -10.69
C SER A 56 -8.39 22.45 -11.83
N ASP A 57 -8.84 21.19 -11.94
CA ASP A 57 -9.84 20.73 -12.89
C ASP A 57 -10.46 19.41 -12.41
N GLY A 58 -11.64 19.04 -12.93
CA GLY A 58 -12.40 17.90 -12.46
C GLY A 58 -13.24 18.21 -11.23
N GLU A 59 -13.88 17.18 -10.63
CA GLU A 59 -14.81 17.36 -9.53
C GLU A 59 -14.66 16.26 -8.46
N ILE A 60 -14.95 16.64 -7.22
CA ILE A 60 -15.04 15.72 -6.07
C ILE A 60 -16.49 15.68 -5.62
N PHE A 61 -17.05 14.47 -5.52
CA PHE A 61 -18.40 14.26 -5.00
C PHE A 61 -18.37 13.53 -3.66
N ILE A 62 -19.24 13.94 -2.75
CA ILE A 62 -19.59 13.25 -1.51
C ILE A 62 -21.10 13.09 -1.51
N ASP A 63 -21.62 11.85 -1.55
CA ASP A 63 -23.04 11.53 -1.71
C ASP A 63 -23.68 12.23 -2.92
N ASP A 64 -23.03 12.09 -4.09
CA ASP A 64 -23.42 12.74 -5.35
C ASP A 64 -23.49 14.28 -5.31
N ARG A 65 -23.10 14.89 -4.19
CA ARG A 65 -23.00 16.34 -4.06
C ARG A 65 -21.59 16.80 -4.43
N PRO A 66 -21.44 17.74 -5.39
CA PRO A 66 -20.14 18.33 -5.71
C PRO A 66 -19.63 19.16 -4.51
N VAL A 67 -18.36 18.94 -4.14
CA VAL A 67 -17.76 19.56 -2.95
C VAL A 67 -16.46 20.30 -3.20
N SER A 68 -15.95 20.33 -4.43
CA SER A 68 -14.64 20.92 -4.76
C SER A 68 -14.53 22.38 -4.29
N ASN A 69 -15.61 23.15 -4.36
CA ASN A 69 -15.67 24.55 -3.96
C ASN A 69 -16.15 24.75 -2.50
N LEU A 70 -16.39 23.69 -1.74
CA LEU A 70 -16.84 23.80 -0.35
C LEU A 70 -15.66 23.89 0.60
N GLU A 71 -15.78 24.73 1.62
CA GLU A 71 -14.83 24.79 2.72
C GLU A 71 -14.77 23.48 3.51
N PRO A 72 -13.63 23.11 4.13
CA PRO A 72 -13.46 21.86 4.88
C PRO A 72 -14.55 21.56 5.90
N LYS A 73 -15.03 22.59 6.61
CA LYS A 73 -16.10 22.45 7.61
C LYS A 73 -17.45 21.99 7.06
N ALA A 74 -17.68 22.18 5.75
CA ALA A 74 -18.94 21.84 5.07
C ALA A 74 -18.93 20.45 4.42
N ARG A 75 -17.80 19.71 4.50
CA ARG A 75 -17.62 18.40 3.84
C ARG A 75 -17.84 17.20 4.76
N ASP A 76 -18.16 17.40 6.04
CA ASP A 76 -18.36 16.34 7.06
C ASP A 76 -17.22 15.32 7.16
N LEU A 77 -15.97 15.82 7.14
CA LEU A 77 -14.76 15.01 7.18
C LEU A 77 -13.98 15.27 8.48
N ALA A 78 -13.23 14.27 8.95
CA ALA A 78 -12.26 14.40 10.01
C ALA A 78 -10.89 13.94 9.53
N MET A 79 -9.84 14.73 9.76
CA MET A 79 -8.49 14.45 9.26
C MET A 79 -7.49 14.28 10.41
N VAL A 80 -6.64 13.26 10.27
CA VAL A 80 -5.43 13.02 11.07
C VAL A 80 -4.24 13.39 10.20
N PHE A 81 -3.44 14.35 10.67
CA PHE A 81 -2.28 14.89 9.95
C PHE A 81 -1.02 14.09 10.27
N GLN A 82 -0.07 14.08 9.37
CA GLN A 82 1.24 13.47 9.50
C GLN A 82 2.03 13.98 10.71
N ASP A 83 2.02 15.31 10.96
CA ASP A 83 2.72 15.98 12.05
C ASP A 83 1.94 15.98 13.39
N TYR A 84 0.99 15.05 13.54
CA TYR A 84 0.08 14.96 14.71
C TYR A 84 -0.79 16.20 14.93
N ALA A 85 -0.33 17.40 14.63
CA ALA A 85 -0.98 18.71 14.77
C ALA A 85 -1.63 18.93 16.14
N LEU A 86 -1.01 18.42 17.23
CA LEU A 86 -1.52 18.54 18.60
C LEU A 86 -1.33 19.96 19.14
N TYR A 87 -2.29 20.41 19.93
CA TYR A 87 -2.17 21.68 20.66
C TYR A 87 -1.25 21.50 21.87
N PRO A 88 -0.03 22.07 21.88
CA PRO A 88 0.98 21.77 22.90
C PRO A 88 0.63 22.30 24.30
N HIS A 89 -0.19 23.36 24.36
CA HIS A 89 -0.66 23.96 25.59
C HIS A 89 -1.85 23.23 26.22
N MET A 90 -2.49 22.31 25.51
CA MET A 90 -3.62 21.54 25.99
C MET A 90 -3.18 20.14 26.42
N ASN A 91 -3.81 19.56 27.46
CA ASN A 91 -3.65 18.17 27.81
C ASN A 91 -4.36 17.26 26.81
N VAL A 92 -4.16 15.93 26.92
CA VAL A 92 -4.78 14.92 26.04
C VAL A 92 -6.30 15.05 25.99
N ALA A 93 -6.97 15.13 27.15
CA ALA A 93 -8.42 15.26 27.21
C ALA A 93 -8.93 16.52 26.47
N ARG A 94 -8.22 17.65 26.61
CA ARG A 94 -8.58 18.89 25.90
C ARG A 94 -8.29 18.82 24.40
N ASN A 95 -7.20 18.16 23.98
CA ASN A 95 -6.91 17.90 22.58
C ASN A 95 -8.04 17.08 21.94
N MET A 96 -8.42 15.95 22.57
CA MET A 96 -9.48 15.06 22.07
C MET A 96 -10.87 15.72 22.06
N SER A 97 -11.17 16.54 23.06
CA SER A 97 -12.48 17.21 23.18
C SER A 97 -12.61 18.51 22.38
N PHE A 98 -11.52 19.00 21.75
CA PHE A 98 -11.48 20.33 21.16
C PHE A 98 -12.60 20.59 20.15
N ALA A 99 -12.79 19.69 19.19
CA ALA A 99 -13.81 19.84 18.16
C ALA A 99 -15.24 19.83 18.73
N LEU A 100 -15.54 18.95 19.69
CA LEU A 100 -16.85 18.89 20.37
C LEU A 100 -17.15 20.13 21.20
N ARG A 101 -16.11 20.69 21.84
CA ARG A 101 -16.23 21.95 22.58
C ARG A 101 -16.50 23.13 21.66
N LEU A 102 -15.85 23.18 20.49
CA LEU A 102 -16.10 24.20 19.48
C LEU A 102 -17.54 24.12 18.95
N GLN A 103 -18.08 22.90 18.82
CA GLN A 103 -19.48 22.65 18.48
C GLN A 103 -20.46 22.92 19.65
N ARG A 104 -19.96 23.36 20.81
CA ARG A 104 -20.75 23.65 22.03
C ARG A 104 -21.58 22.44 22.51
N ARG A 105 -21.06 21.20 22.35
CA ARG A 105 -21.74 20.00 22.83
C ARG A 105 -21.81 20.00 24.37
N PRO A 106 -22.86 19.38 24.97
CA PRO A 106 -22.97 19.24 26.43
C PRO A 106 -21.74 18.53 27.02
N LYS A 107 -21.30 18.98 28.21
CA LYS A 107 -20.11 18.39 28.88
C LYS A 107 -20.24 16.89 29.08
N LYS A 108 -21.40 16.39 29.45
CA LYS A 108 -21.68 14.93 29.63
C LYS A 108 -21.43 14.15 28.35
N GLU A 109 -21.88 14.65 27.19
CA GLU A 109 -21.64 14.02 25.87
C GLU A 109 -20.14 14.03 25.51
N ILE A 110 -19.45 15.15 25.79
CA ILE A 110 -18.01 15.27 25.56
C ILE A 110 -17.24 14.25 26.40
N ASP A 111 -17.51 14.20 27.71
CA ASP A 111 -16.81 13.31 28.63
C ASP A 111 -17.05 11.83 28.25
N GLU A 112 -18.28 11.47 27.84
CA GLU A 112 -18.63 10.12 27.38
C GLU A 112 -17.90 9.73 26.07
N LYS A 113 -17.95 10.59 25.04
CA LYS A 113 -17.31 10.32 23.74
C LYS A 113 -15.79 10.27 23.87
N VAL A 114 -15.17 11.22 24.60
CA VAL A 114 -13.73 11.23 24.85
C VAL A 114 -13.30 10.02 25.66
N GLY A 115 -14.07 9.65 26.70
CA GLY A 115 -13.79 8.46 27.51
C GLY A 115 -13.79 7.18 26.69
N LYS A 116 -14.82 6.95 25.87
CA LYS A 116 -14.90 5.78 24.97
C LYS A 116 -13.70 5.69 23.99
N VAL A 117 -13.33 6.82 23.39
CA VAL A 117 -12.21 6.85 22.45
C VAL A 117 -10.87 6.72 23.18
N ALA A 118 -10.73 7.33 24.36
CA ALA A 118 -9.52 7.20 25.17
C ALA A 118 -9.29 5.74 25.62
N ASP A 119 -10.35 5.05 26.01
CA ASP A 119 -10.28 3.63 26.36
C ASP A 119 -9.90 2.78 25.15
N MET A 120 -10.56 3.01 24.00
CA MET A 120 -10.27 2.32 22.73
C MET A 120 -8.79 2.45 22.30
N LEU A 121 -8.19 3.62 22.52
CA LEU A 121 -6.81 3.95 22.14
C LEU A 121 -5.78 3.73 23.26
N GLY A 122 -6.20 3.20 24.42
CA GLY A 122 -5.31 3.01 25.57
C GLY A 122 -4.75 4.31 26.16
N LEU A 123 -5.52 5.41 26.08
CA LEU A 123 -5.11 6.75 26.52
C LEU A 123 -5.70 7.18 27.89
N THR A 124 -6.53 6.36 28.51
CA THR A 124 -7.26 6.71 29.75
C THR A 124 -6.34 7.24 30.84
N ASN A 125 -5.19 6.57 31.06
CA ASN A 125 -4.21 6.97 32.07
C ASN A 125 -3.38 8.22 31.69
N PHE A 126 -3.49 8.70 30.45
CA PHE A 126 -2.71 9.81 29.92
C PHE A 126 -3.55 11.08 29.69
N LEU A 127 -4.85 11.07 29.97
CA LEU A 127 -5.78 12.18 29.70
C LEU A 127 -5.36 13.52 30.30
N HIS A 128 -4.65 13.50 31.41
CA HIS A 128 -4.17 14.70 32.10
C HIS A 128 -2.84 15.24 31.58
N ARG A 129 -2.05 14.42 30.85
CA ARG A 129 -0.71 14.79 30.33
C ARG A 129 -0.80 15.75 29.15
N LYS A 130 0.30 16.53 28.97
CA LYS A 130 0.50 17.37 27.77
C LYS A 130 1.27 16.61 26.70
N PRO A 131 1.20 17.01 25.41
CA PRO A 131 1.89 16.36 24.30
C PRO A 131 3.41 16.16 24.51
N GLY A 132 4.09 17.13 25.17
CA GLY A 132 5.53 17.03 25.47
C GLY A 132 5.90 15.91 26.46
N GLU A 133 4.94 15.41 27.23
CA GLU A 133 5.12 14.35 28.23
C GLU A 133 4.79 12.95 27.69
N LEU A 134 4.53 12.84 26.37
CA LEU A 134 4.10 11.64 25.69
C LEU A 134 5.19 11.09 24.76
N SER A 135 5.25 9.76 24.61
CA SER A 135 6.04 9.12 23.56
C SER A 135 5.47 9.42 22.16
N GLY A 136 6.24 9.16 21.10
CA GLY A 136 5.80 9.33 19.72
C GLY A 136 4.47 8.60 19.43
N GLY A 137 4.38 7.31 19.79
CA GLY A 137 3.15 6.54 19.62
C GLY A 137 1.97 7.01 20.44
N GLN A 138 2.22 7.52 21.65
CA GLN A 138 1.15 8.13 22.46
C GLN A 138 0.64 9.42 21.79
N ARG A 139 1.54 10.27 21.27
CA ARG A 139 1.13 11.46 20.49
C ARG A 139 0.30 11.07 19.27
N GLN A 140 0.69 10.02 18.55
CA GLN A 140 -0.05 9.50 17.43
C GLN A 140 -1.46 9.07 17.82
N ARG A 141 -1.60 8.28 18.88
CA ARG A 141 -2.93 7.87 19.40
C ARG A 141 -3.77 9.10 19.79
N VAL A 142 -3.16 10.14 20.37
CA VAL A 142 -3.88 11.38 20.68
C VAL A 142 -4.33 12.11 19.41
N ALA A 143 -3.53 12.11 18.34
CA ALA A 143 -3.93 12.69 17.05
C ALA A 143 -5.15 11.96 16.45
N MET A 144 -5.17 10.62 16.49
CA MET A 144 -6.36 9.82 16.13
C MET A 144 -7.53 10.12 17.08
N GLY A 145 -7.27 10.15 18.39
CA GLY A 145 -8.26 10.49 19.42
C GLY A 145 -8.85 11.89 19.31
N ARG A 146 -8.23 12.78 18.56
CA ARG A 146 -8.76 14.12 18.24
C ARG A 146 -9.78 14.09 17.11
N ALA A 147 -9.64 13.17 16.18
CA ALA A 147 -10.54 13.00 15.03
C ALA A 147 -11.78 12.15 15.38
N LEU A 148 -11.58 11.02 16.05
CA LEU A 148 -12.61 10.00 16.30
C LEU A 148 -13.83 10.42 17.11
N PRO A 149 -13.73 11.33 18.14
CA PRO A 149 -14.92 11.76 18.87
C PRO A 149 -15.89 12.58 18.03
N ARG A 150 -15.44 13.09 16.87
CA ARG A 150 -16.33 13.73 15.88
C ARG A 150 -17.20 12.68 15.23
N ASP A 151 -18.47 13.02 15.03
CA ASP A 151 -19.38 12.18 14.26
C ASP A 151 -19.26 12.52 12.76
N ALA A 152 -18.09 12.30 12.21
CA ALA A 152 -17.80 12.52 10.79
C ALA A 152 -18.24 11.32 9.95
N GLY A 153 -18.69 11.58 8.74
CA GLY A 153 -19.03 10.54 7.77
C GLY A 153 -17.79 9.80 7.24
N THR A 154 -16.65 10.51 7.13
CA THR A 154 -15.39 9.97 6.61
C THR A 154 -14.20 10.44 7.42
N PHE A 155 -13.23 9.55 7.63
CA PHE A 155 -11.95 9.81 8.25
C PHE A 155 -10.81 9.79 7.23
N LEU A 156 -9.95 10.79 7.26
CA LEU A 156 -8.79 10.96 6.40
C LEU A 156 -7.52 10.82 7.24
N PHE A 157 -6.58 9.99 6.78
CA PHE A 157 -5.30 9.74 7.45
C PHE A 157 -4.14 10.05 6.51
N ASP A 158 -3.37 11.12 6.79
CA ASP A 158 -2.20 11.52 5.99
C ASP A 158 -0.93 10.97 6.63
N GLU A 159 -0.43 9.82 6.14
CA GLU A 159 0.76 9.10 6.62
C GLU A 159 0.87 8.99 8.16
N PRO A 160 -0.14 8.49 8.86
CA PRO A 160 -0.20 8.61 10.31
C PRO A 160 0.87 7.79 11.04
N LEU A 161 1.52 6.80 10.43
CA LEU A 161 2.50 5.92 11.07
C LEU A 161 3.95 6.15 10.59
N SER A 162 4.19 7.11 9.69
CA SER A 162 5.48 7.29 9.01
C SER A 162 6.67 7.61 9.94
N HIS A 163 6.42 8.30 11.06
CA HIS A 163 7.47 8.74 11.99
C HIS A 163 7.72 7.78 13.17
N LEU A 164 7.24 6.54 13.07
CA LEU A 164 7.33 5.56 14.16
C LEU A 164 8.36 4.46 13.85
N ASP A 165 8.97 3.92 14.90
CA ASP A 165 9.79 2.71 14.78
C ASP A 165 8.97 1.49 14.34
N ALA A 166 9.65 0.46 13.80
CA ALA A 166 8.99 -0.71 13.21
C ALA A 166 8.09 -1.48 14.19
N LYS A 167 8.52 -1.61 15.46
CA LYS A 167 7.75 -2.32 16.49
C LYS A 167 6.45 -1.60 16.82
N LEU A 168 6.55 -0.30 17.06
CA LEU A 168 5.40 0.55 17.39
C LEU A 168 4.45 0.69 16.21
N ARG A 169 4.98 0.80 14.97
CA ARG A 169 4.20 0.81 13.73
C ARG A 169 3.35 -0.48 13.60
N GLY A 170 3.96 -1.66 13.83
CA GLY A 170 3.23 -2.94 13.83
C GLY A 170 2.10 -2.99 14.85
N GLN A 171 2.32 -2.49 16.07
CA GLN A 171 1.28 -2.42 17.12
C GLN A 171 0.13 -1.50 16.73
N LEU A 172 0.44 -0.27 16.28
CA LEU A 172 -0.58 0.71 15.91
C LEU A 172 -1.36 0.30 14.64
N ARG A 173 -0.73 -0.40 13.70
CA ARG A 173 -1.42 -0.98 12.54
C ARG A 173 -2.47 -1.99 12.99
N ALA A 174 -2.15 -2.88 13.92
CA ALA A 174 -3.12 -3.81 14.49
C ALA A 174 -4.27 -3.08 15.21
N GLU A 175 -3.98 -2.02 15.98
CA GLU A 175 -5.00 -1.19 16.63
C GLU A 175 -5.90 -0.47 15.62
N LEU A 176 -5.35 0.05 14.51
CA LEU A 176 -6.12 0.65 13.41
C LEU A 176 -7.06 -0.39 12.78
N ALA A 177 -6.59 -1.62 12.54
CA ALA A 177 -7.42 -2.69 12.01
C ALA A 177 -8.60 -3.03 12.95
N LEU A 178 -8.36 -3.10 14.26
CA LEU A 178 -9.40 -3.31 15.27
C LEU A 178 -10.37 -2.11 15.37
N MET A 179 -9.84 -0.90 15.29
CA MET A 179 -10.63 0.33 15.31
C MET A 179 -11.59 0.37 14.12
N ARG A 180 -11.11 0.04 12.92
CA ARG A 180 -11.92 -0.02 11.70
C ARG A 180 -13.15 -0.90 11.86
N GLN A 181 -12.99 -2.10 12.43
CA GLN A 181 -14.10 -3.02 12.68
C GLN A 181 -15.20 -2.44 13.58
N LYS A 182 -14.80 -1.57 14.54
CA LYS A 182 -15.72 -0.94 15.50
C LYS A 182 -16.39 0.32 14.93
N VAL A 183 -15.65 1.12 14.17
CA VAL A 183 -16.10 2.45 13.73
C VAL A 183 -17.02 2.38 12.52
N ARG A 184 -16.84 1.43 11.61
CA ARG A 184 -17.67 1.21 10.40
C ARG A 184 -18.02 2.51 9.68
N LYS A 185 -17.02 3.27 9.28
CA LYS A 185 -17.10 4.53 8.54
C LYS A 185 -16.13 4.49 7.39
N ASN A 186 -16.31 5.31 6.39
CA ASN A 186 -15.32 5.46 5.32
C ASN A 186 -14.02 5.97 5.88
N MET A 187 -12.93 5.37 5.45
CA MET A 187 -11.57 5.75 5.82
C MET A 187 -10.71 5.83 4.58
N ILE A 188 -10.06 6.97 4.38
CA ILE A 188 -9.06 7.14 3.34
C ILE A 188 -7.70 7.29 4.02
N TYR A 189 -6.80 6.42 3.68
CA TYR A 189 -5.50 6.29 4.32
C TYR A 189 -4.38 6.46 3.30
N VAL A 190 -3.50 7.40 3.54
CA VAL A 190 -2.31 7.63 2.71
C VAL A 190 -1.11 7.01 3.39
N THR A 191 -0.33 6.24 2.64
CA THR A 191 0.94 5.68 3.10
C THR A 191 1.90 5.47 1.93
N HIS A 192 3.18 5.33 2.24
CA HIS A 192 4.20 4.79 1.33
C HIS A 192 4.60 3.34 1.72
N ASP A 193 4.04 2.81 2.81
CA ASP A 193 4.32 1.46 3.31
C ASP A 193 3.31 0.47 2.71
N GLN A 194 3.82 -0.45 1.88
CA GLN A 194 3.00 -1.48 1.24
C GLN A 194 2.38 -2.46 2.24
N ILE A 195 3.04 -2.72 3.40
CA ILE A 195 2.51 -3.64 4.41
C ILE A 195 1.26 -3.02 5.07
N GLU A 196 1.28 -1.69 5.29
CA GLU A 196 0.10 -0.97 5.76
C GLU A 196 -1.05 -1.08 4.76
N ALA A 197 -0.76 -0.86 3.47
CA ALA A 197 -1.75 -0.94 2.41
C ALA A 197 -2.38 -2.33 2.31
N MET A 198 -1.54 -3.38 2.27
CA MET A 198 -1.98 -4.78 2.15
C MET A 198 -2.76 -5.29 3.36
N THR A 199 -2.48 -4.74 4.57
CA THR A 199 -3.12 -5.21 5.82
C THR A 199 -4.36 -4.42 6.22
N LEU A 200 -4.45 -3.15 5.86
CA LEU A 200 -5.54 -2.27 6.29
C LEU A 200 -6.61 -2.07 5.21
N GLY A 201 -6.22 -2.07 3.93
CA GLY A 201 -7.11 -1.71 2.83
C GLY A 201 -8.15 -2.78 2.48
N ASP A 202 -9.41 -2.37 2.28
CA ASP A 202 -10.37 -3.13 1.47
C ASP A 202 -10.04 -2.95 0.00
N ARG A 203 -9.71 -1.70 -0.35
CA ARG A 203 -9.25 -1.27 -1.65
C ARG A 203 -7.91 -0.58 -1.52
N ILE A 204 -6.99 -0.93 -2.40
CA ILE A 204 -5.71 -0.25 -2.58
C ILE A 204 -5.75 0.49 -3.90
N VAL A 205 -5.25 1.73 -3.89
CA VAL A 205 -5.04 2.57 -5.08
C VAL A 205 -3.55 2.84 -5.18
N VAL A 206 -2.90 2.19 -6.14
CA VAL A 206 -1.46 2.38 -6.40
C VAL A 206 -1.28 3.59 -7.30
N MET A 207 -0.53 4.58 -6.82
CA MET A 207 -0.27 5.82 -7.54
C MET A 207 1.22 5.95 -7.91
N HIS A 208 1.47 6.43 -9.13
CA HIS A 208 2.81 6.74 -9.61
C HIS A 208 2.78 7.90 -10.62
N GLY A 209 3.67 8.89 -10.46
CA GLY A 209 3.79 10.01 -11.40
C GLY A 209 2.51 10.81 -11.61
N GLY A 210 1.63 10.92 -10.60
CA GLY A 210 0.36 11.64 -10.72
C GLY A 210 -0.79 10.84 -11.35
N TYR A 211 -0.57 9.56 -11.65
CA TYR A 211 -1.59 8.65 -12.22
C TYR A 211 -1.93 7.52 -11.25
N ILE A 212 -3.16 7.02 -11.35
CA ILE A 212 -3.54 5.74 -10.75
C ILE A 212 -3.06 4.63 -11.68
N GLN A 213 -2.14 3.79 -11.20
CA GLN A 213 -1.60 2.66 -11.96
C GLN A 213 -2.54 1.46 -11.92
N GLN A 214 -3.12 1.20 -10.76
CA GLN A 214 -4.13 0.15 -10.57
C GLN A 214 -4.87 0.42 -9.27
N GLN A 215 -6.14 -0.01 -9.22
CA GLN A 215 -6.95 -0.04 -8.01
C GLN A 215 -7.68 -1.38 -7.92
N GLY A 216 -7.90 -1.88 -6.71
CA GLY A 216 -8.59 -3.15 -6.46
C GLY A 216 -8.31 -3.66 -5.05
N THR A 217 -8.72 -4.89 -4.77
CA THR A 217 -8.41 -5.55 -3.51
C THR A 217 -6.91 -5.85 -3.38
N PRO A 218 -6.38 -6.00 -2.15
CA PRO A 218 -4.98 -6.41 -1.95
C PRO A 218 -4.62 -7.68 -2.74
N GLU A 219 -5.52 -8.67 -2.75
CA GLU A 219 -5.31 -9.93 -3.45
C GLU A 219 -5.22 -9.75 -4.98
N GLU A 220 -6.13 -8.95 -5.56
CA GLU A 220 -6.13 -8.65 -7.00
C GLU A 220 -4.85 -7.96 -7.44
N LEU A 221 -4.40 -6.95 -6.70
CA LEU A 221 -3.18 -6.22 -7.04
C LEU A 221 -1.93 -7.08 -6.91
N PHE A 222 -1.89 -7.95 -5.92
CA PHE A 222 -0.77 -8.85 -5.68
C PHE A 222 -0.69 -9.98 -6.72
N LYS A 223 -1.83 -10.65 -7.00
CA LYS A 223 -1.90 -11.79 -7.93
C LYS A 223 -2.03 -11.38 -9.40
N ARG A 224 -2.59 -10.20 -9.67
CA ARG A 224 -2.86 -9.70 -11.02
C ARG A 224 -2.41 -8.25 -11.17
N PRO A 225 -1.11 -7.95 -11.05
CA PRO A 225 -0.59 -6.61 -11.27
C PRO A 225 -0.83 -6.18 -12.72
N ALA A 226 -1.27 -4.93 -12.94
CA ALA A 226 -1.55 -4.41 -14.28
C ALA A 226 -0.29 -4.12 -15.09
N ASN A 227 0.81 -3.83 -14.41
CA ASN A 227 2.09 -3.51 -15.03
C ASN A 227 3.26 -3.88 -14.10
N LYS A 228 4.46 -3.79 -14.64
CA LYS A 228 5.73 -4.08 -13.93
C LYS A 228 5.92 -3.20 -12.69
N PHE A 229 5.50 -1.92 -12.76
CA PHE A 229 5.58 -1.02 -11.61
C PHE A 229 4.76 -1.55 -10.43
N VAL A 230 3.48 -1.88 -10.64
CA VAL A 230 2.61 -2.41 -9.55
C VAL A 230 3.15 -3.73 -9.01
N ALA A 231 3.65 -4.61 -9.90
CA ALA A 231 4.23 -5.89 -9.54
C ALA A 231 5.46 -5.77 -8.63
N GLY A 232 6.35 -4.83 -8.96
CA GLY A 232 7.58 -4.57 -8.17
C GLY A 232 7.32 -3.71 -6.93
N PHE A 233 6.26 -2.88 -6.94
CA PHE A 233 5.93 -2.04 -5.80
C PHE A 233 5.24 -2.83 -4.69
N LEU A 234 4.43 -3.85 -5.01
CA LEU A 234 3.69 -4.65 -4.03
C LEU A 234 4.35 -6.01 -3.81
N GLY A 235 4.76 -6.26 -2.58
CA GLY A 235 5.43 -7.49 -2.12
C GLY A 235 6.72 -7.16 -1.37
N SER A 236 7.01 -7.87 -0.30
CA SER A 236 8.24 -7.73 0.48
C SER A 236 8.79 -9.14 0.75
N PRO A 237 9.87 -9.52 0.07
CA PRO A 237 10.62 -8.76 -0.94
C PRO A 237 9.83 -8.48 -2.23
N PRO A 238 10.30 -7.55 -3.10
CA PRO A 238 9.64 -7.23 -4.36
C PRO A 238 9.71 -8.39 -5.37
N MET A 239 8.89 -8.32 -6.43
CA MET A 239 8.95 -9.28 -7.53
C MET A 239 10.29 -9.20 -8.25
N ASN A 240 10.87 -10.36 -8.55
CA ASN A 240 12.05 -10.48 -9.42
C ASN A 240 11.65 -10.27 -10.87
N PHE A 241 12.46 -9.53 -11.62
CA PHE A 241 12.27 -9.32 -13.06
C PHE A 241 13.47 -9.81 -13.84
N LEU A 242 13.24 -10.72 -14.79
CA LEU A 242 14.24 -11.32 -15.63
C LEU A 242 13.93 -11.03 -17.10
N GLU A 243 14.93 -10.63 -17.86
CA GLU A 243 14.82 -10.56 -19.32
C GLU A 243 14.70 -11.96 -19.90
N ALA A 244 13.71 -12.19 -20.75
CA ALA A 244 13.40 -13.49 -21.29
C ALA A 244 12.80 -13.42 -22.70
N GLU A 245 12.79 -14.55 -23.37
CA GLU A 245 12.11 -14.77 -24.64
C GLU A 245 11.12 -15.93 -24.50
N VAL A 246 9.97 -15.81 -25.15
CA VAL A 246 8.97 -16.86 -25.20
C VAL A 246 9.08 -17.63 -26.51
N GLN A 247 8.97 -18.94 -26.45
CA GLN A 247 9.02 -19.84 -27.61
C GLN A 247 7.92 -20.91 -27.50
N ASP A 248 7.30 -21.23 -28.61
CA ASP A 248 6.40 -22.38 -28.70
C ASP A 248 7.12 -23.52 -29.40
N LEU A 249 7.34 -24.60 -28.67
CA LEU A 249 7.99 -25.79 -29.18
C LEU A 249 7.03 -26.99 -29.06
N SER A 250 6.55 -27.47 -30.19
CA SER A 250 5.70 -28.68 -30.26
C SER A 250 4.42 -28.64 -29.42
N GLY A 251 3.79 -27.44 -29.30
CA GLY A 251 2.55 -27.24 -28.54
C GLY A 251 2.77 -27.03 -27.05
N ARG A 252 4.01 -26.80 -26.64
CA ARG A 252 4.35 -26.36 -25.29
C ARG A 252 5.06 -25.01 -25.36
N SER A 253 4.59 -24.07 -24.55
CA SER A 253 5.23 -22.73 -24.44
C SER A 253 6.31 -22.75 -23.38
N PHE A 254 7.47 -22.24 -23.75
CA PHE A 254 8.63 -22.07 -22.88
C PHE A 254 8.95 -20.58 -22.74
N VAL A 255 9.49 -20.22 -21.59
CA VAL A 255 10.14 -18.94 -21.38
C VAL A 255 11.61 -19.20 -21.03
N SER A 256 12.50 -18.63 -21.80
CA SER A 256 13.94 -18.83 -21.65
C SER A 256 14.67 -17.49 -21.49
N GLY A 257 15.71 -17.51 -20.69
CA GLY A 257 16.62 -16.38 -20.49
C GLY A 257 18.04 -16.88 -20.26
N ASN A 258 18.92 -15.94 -19.93
CA ASN A 258 20.30 -16.33 -19.64
C ASN A 258 20.33 -17.09 -18.30
N GLY A 259 20.63 -18.39 -18.36
CA GLY A 259 20.74 -19.27 -17.19
C GLY A 259 19.46 -19.95 -16.72
N PHE A 260 18.36 -19.85 -17.47
CA PHE A 260 17.14 -20.59 -17.17
C PHE A 260 16.28 -20.88 -18.40
N GLU A 261 15.49 -21.96 -18.32
CA GLU A 261 14.41 -22.27 -19.25
C GLU A 261 13.27 -22.92 -18.47
N LEU A 262 12.07 -22.35 -18.56
CA LEU A 262 10.89 -22.78 -17.81
C LEU A 262 9.72 -23.09 -18.73
N VAL A 263 8.97 -24.15 -18.42
CA VAL A 263 7.70 -24.45 -19.07
C VAL A 263 6.61 -23.52 -18.52
N LEU A 264 5.91 -22.82 -19.40
CA LEU A 264 4.76 -22.01 -19.04
C LEU A 264 3.50 -22.88 -18.81
N PRO A 265 2.58 -22.45 -17.93
CA PRO A 265 1.25 -23.08 -17.82
C PRO A 265 0.50 -23.08 -19.15
N GLU A 266 -0.32 -24.12 -19.41
CA GLU A 266 -1.11 -24.24 -20.64
C GLU A 266 -2.02 -23.02 -20.87
N GLU A 267 -2.55 -22.42 -19.80
CA GLU A 267 -3.39 -21.22 -19.86
C GLU A 267 -2.67 -20.02 -20.51
N LYS A 268 -1.35 -19.97 -20.45
CA LYS A 268 -0.53 -18.88 -21.02
C LYS A 268 -0.10 -19.15 -22.47
N ALA A 269 -0.25 -20.37 -22.96
CA ALA A 269 0.15 -20.73 -24.32
C ALA A 269 -0.61 -19.94 -25.40
N GLY A 270 -1.92 -19.75 -25.22
CA GLY A 270 -2.74 -18.96 -26.13
C GLY A 270 -2.34 -17.47 -26.18
N VAL A 271 -1.90 -16.95 -25.06
CA VAL A 271 -1.43 -15.54 -24.93
C VAL A 271 -0.09 -15.38 -25.64
N VAL A 272 0.84 -16.32 -25.43
CA VAL A 272 2.15 -16.35 -26.09
C VAL A 272 2.03 -16.34 -27.61
N ALA A 273 1.11 -17.14 -28.16
CA ALA A 273 0.87 -17.22 -29.61
C ALA A 273 0.35 -15.88 -30.22
N SER A 274 -0.20 -14.99 -29.42
CA SER A 274 -0.73 -13.69 -29.85
C SER A 274 0.26 -12.52 -29.72
N LEU A 275 1.46 -12.76 -29.17
CA LEU A 275 2.45 -11.70 -28.96
C LEU A 275 3.05 -11.23 -30.29
N SER A 276 3.21 -9.92 -30.41
CA SER A 276 3.91 -9.30 -31.55
C SER A 276 5.44 -9.41 -31.45
N SER A 277 5.96 -9.61 -30.24
CA SER A 277 7.38 -9.80 -29.94
C SER A 277 7.55 -10.94 -28.96
N ASN A 278 8.56 -11.77 -29.16
CA ASN A 278 8.91 -12.86 -28.24
C ASN A 278 9.68 -12.34 -27.00
N ALA A 279 10.21 -11.13 -27.05
CA ALA A 279 10.97 -10.53 -25.95
C ALA A 279 10.03 -10.01 -24.87
N ILE A 280 10.15 -10.53 -23.66
CA ILE A 280 9.34 -10.17 -22.50
C ILE A 280 10.20 -9.86 -21.26
N THR A 281 9.59 -9.29 -20.26
CA THR A 281 10.10 -9.33 -18.89
C THR A 281 9.32 -10.40 -18.10
N LEU A 282 10.04 -11.40 -17.62
CA LEU A 282 9.50 -12.44 -16.75
C LEU A 282 9.47 -11.92 -15.31
N GLY A 283 8.34 -12.02 -14.63
CA GLY A 283 8.17 -11.69 -13.21
C GLY A 283 7.97 -12.95 -12.37
N ILE A 284 8.78 -13.12 -11.33
CA ILE A 284 8.65 -14.22 -10.35
C ILE A 284 8.78 -13.63 -8.95
N ARG A 285 7.80 -13.89 -8.09
CA ARG A 285 7.91 -13.46 -6.69
C ARG A 285 8.88 -14.32 -5.92
N PRO A 286 9.63 -13.79 -4.94
CA PRO A 286 10.47 -14.58 -4.05
C PRO A 286 9.71 -15.73 -3.37
N SER A 287 8.43 -15.53 -3.05
CA SER A 287 7.55 -16.58 -2.47
C SER A 287 7.20 -17.72 -3.42
N ASP A 288 7.40 -17.53 -4.74
CA ASP A 288 7.15 -18.55 -5.77
C ASP A 288 8.40 -19.34 -6.15
N LEU A 289 9.53 -19.06 -5.46
CA LEU A 289 10.80 -19.77 -5.57
C LEU A 289 11.00 -20.66 -4.33
N ASN A 290 10.93 -21.97 -4.52
CA ASN A 290 11.05 -22.93 -3.42
C ASN A 290 12.32 -23.74 -3.55
N TYR A 291 13.19 -23.75 -2.52
CA TYR A 291 14.39 -24.57 -2.53
C TYR A 291 14.05 -26.05 -2.73
N SER A 292 14.56 -26.63 -3.80
CA SER A 292 14.29 -28.03 -4.20
C SER A 292 15.44 -28.57 -5.04
N PRO A 293 16.44 -29.22 -4.42
CA PRO A 293 17.62 -29.72 -5.13
C PRO A 293 17.30 -30.72 -6.26
N ASP A 294 16.20 -31.46 -6.11
CA ASP A 294 15.78 -32.52 -7.03
C ASP A 294 14.70 -32.05 -8.05
N ALA A 295 14.43 -30.74 -8.13
CA ALA A 295 13.42 -30.22 -9.05
C ALA A 295 13.83 -30.44 -10.52
N PRO A 296 12.84 -30.73 -11.43
CA PRO A 296 13.10 -30.91 -12.86
C PRO A 296 13.69 -29.64 -13.51
N ASP A 297 14.53 -29.82 -14.53
CA ASP A 297 15.25 -28.71 -15.18
C ASP A 297 14.33 -27.61 -15.73
N HIS A 298 13.23 -27.96 -16.40
CA HIS A 298 12.30 -26.98 -16.98
C HIS A 298 11.25 -26.43 -15.98
N GLU A 299 11.37 -26.79 -14.71
CA GLU A 299 10.50 -26.32 -13.62
C GLU A 299 11.32 -25.66 -12.49
N SER A 300 12.61 -25.42 -12.72
CA SER A 300 13.54 -24.89 -11.72
C SER A 300 14.55 -23.93 -12.33
N ILE A 301 15.16 -23.13 -11.44
CA ILE A 301 16.24 -22.19 -11.76
C ILE A 301 17.40 -22.47 -10.81
N ASP A 302 18.60 -22.56 -11.36
CA ASP A 302 19.84 -22.65 -10.59
C ASP A 302 20.37 -21.25 -10.31
N LEU A 303 20.47 -20.87 -9.03
CA LEU A 303 20.81 -19.54 -8.58
C LEU A 303 22.12 -19.57 -7.79
N LYS A 304 23.11 -18.78 -8.20
CA LYS A 304 24.39 -18.64 -7.49
C LYS A 304 24.31 -17.53 -6.44
N VAL A 305 24.53 -17.88 -5.18
CA VAL A 305 24.44 -16.95 -4.05
C VAL A 305 25.55 -15.90 -4.10
N ILE A 306 25.17 -14.61 -4.15
CA ILE A 306 26.07 -13.45 -4.12
C ILE A 306 26.12 -12.84 -2.72
N VAL A 307 24.93 -12.66 -2.07
CA VAL A 307 24.77 -12.13 -0.73
C VAL A 307 23.84 -13.03 0.06
N SER A 308 24.15 -13.26 1.32
CA SER A 308 23.31 -14.02 2.26
C SER A 308 23.11 -13.20 3.52
N GLU A 309 21.87 -12.76 3.75
CA GLU A 309 21.45 -12.05 4.95
C GLU A 309 20.67 -13.00 5.84
N TYR A 310 21.34 -13.52 6.87
CA TYR A 310 20.71 -14.42 7.85
C TYR A 310 19.97 -13.60 8.93
N ILE A 311 18.66 -13.82 9.05
CA ILE A 311 17.80 -13.10 10.01
C ILE A 311 17.15 -14.02 11.05
N GLY A 312 17.87 -15.08 11.43
CA GLY A 312 17.50 -16.00 12.50
C GLY A 312 16.84 -17.28 11.99
N ALA A 313 15.57 -17.26 11.57
CA ALA A 313 14.85 -18.44 11.09
C ALA A 313 14.82 -18.57 9.55
N GLN A 314 15.38 -17.60 8.86
CA GLN A 314 15.45 -17.55 7.40
C GLN A 314 16.64 -16.73 6.94
N SER A 315 17.03 -16.95 5.69
CA SER A 315 18.00 -16.14 4.95
C SER A 315 17.32 -15.47 3.77
N VAL A 316 17.60 -14.19 3.59
CA VAL A 316 17.30 -13.48 2.34
C VAL A 316 18.56 -13.53 1.49
N LEU A 317 18.46 -14.11 0.32
CA LEU A 317 19.59 -14.33 -0.58
C LEU A 317 19.44 -13.42 -1.81
N LEU A 318 20.50 -12.69 -2.14
CA LEU A 318 20.66 -12.11 -3.46
C LEU A 318 21.50 -13.07 -4.29
N CYS A 319 20.96 -13.52 -5.39
CA CYS A 319 21.56 -14.53 -6.25
C CYS A 319 21.79 -13.99 -7.66
N ASP A 320 22.70 -14.64 -8.39
CA ASP A 320 22.93 -14.45 -9.82
C ASP A 320 22.22 -15.54 -10.63
N CYS A 321 21.50 -15.14 -11.65
CA CYS A 321 20.93 -15.99 -12.67
C CYS A 321 21.39 -15.49 -14.04
N GLY A 322 22.51 -16.04 -14.55
CA GLY A 322 23.02 -15.64 -15.85
C GLY A 322 23.35 -14.15 -16.01
N GLY A 323 23.83 -13.49 -14.94
CA GLY A 323 24.14 -12.06 -14.91
C GLY A 323 22.98 -11.18 -14.43
N GLN A 324 21.81 -11.75 -14.20
CA GLN A 324 20.64 -11.05 -13.65
C GLN A 324 20.47 -11.35 -12.16
N LYS A 325 20.08 -10.35 -11.38
CA LYS A 325 19.91 -10.49 -9.93
C LYS A 325 18.54 -11.04 -9.59
N VAL A 326 18.51 -12.05 -8.70
CA VAL A 326 17.29 -12.68 -8.18
C VAL A 326 17.35 -12.68 -6.67
N GLU A 327 16.32 -12.16 -6.02
CA GLU A 327 16.15 -12.19 -4.58
C GLU A 327 15.25 -13.37 -4.20
N VAL A 328 15.67 -14.17 -3.23
CA VAL A 328 14.91 -15.34 -2.73
C VAL A 328 14.91 -15.37 -1.21
N GLU A 329 13.84 -15.92 -0.64
CA GLU A 329 13.76 -16.22 0.78
C GLU A 329 13.92 -17.72 1.00
N LEU A 330 14.85 -18.09 1.86
CA LEU A 330 15.09 -19.48 2.21
C LEU A 330 14.96 -19.69 3.72
N LYS A 331 14.11 -20.60 4.14
CA LYS A 331 14.10 -21.07 5.52
C LYS A 331 15.41 -21.81 5.79
N SER A 332 16.21 -21.29 6.69
CA SER A 332 17.53 -21.83 7.03
C SER A 332 17.83 -21.58 8.50
N GLU A 333 18.41 -22.58 9.17
CA GLU A 333 18.91 -22.45 10.55
C GLU A 333 20.35 -21.92 10.61
N THR A 334 21.03 -21.87 9.46
CA THR A 334 22.41 -21.42 9.34
C THR A 334 22.56 -20.50 8.12
N PRO A 335 23.56 -19.58 8.16
CA PRO A 335 23.90 -18.78 6.98
C PRO A 335 24.28 -19.69 5.79
N ILE A 336 23.81 -19.30 4.60
CA ILE A 336 24.17 -19.95 3.33
C ILE A 336 25.51 -19.42 2.83
N ALA A 337 26.37 -20.29 2.30
CA ALA A 337 27.70 -19.93 1.84
C ALA A 337 27.65 -19.11 0.55
N LEU A 338 28.50 -18.08 0.45
CA LEU A 338 28.63 -17.29 -0.77
C LEU A 338 29.27 -18.13 -1.88
N GLY A 339 28.78 -17.97 -3.11
CA GLY A 339 29.23 -18.71 -4.28
C GLY A 339 28.59 -20.09 -4.44
N GLU A 340 27.80 -20.56 -3.47
CA GLU A 340 27.00 -21.78 -3.58
C GLU A 340 25.93 -21.61 -4.63
N THR A 341 25.70 -22.68 -5.43
CA THR A 341 24.61 -22.73 -6.40
C THR A 341 23.49 -23.57 -5.83
N LEU A 342 22.32 -22.96 -5.70
CA LEU A 342 21.11 -23.58 -5.15
C LEU A 342 20.05 -23.70 -6.22
N ARG A 343 19.34 -24.84 -6.25
CA ARG A 343 18.23 -25.08 -7.19
C ARG A 343 16.91 -24.73 -6.53
N PHE A 344 16.12 -23.90 -7.22
CA PHE A 344 14.80 -23.48 -6.79
C PHE A 344 13.73 -23.91 -7.79
N ALA A 345 12.77 -24.69 -7.33
CA ALA A 345 11.55 -24.97 -8.08
C ALA A 345 10.72 -23.68 -8.21
N VAL A 346 10.19 -23.44 -9.41
CA VAL A 346 9.35 -22.26 -9.71
C VAL A 346 7.88 -22.66 -9.68
N ASN A 347 7.08 -21.96 -8.87
CA ASN A 347 5.63 -22.07 -8.95
C ASN A 347 5.15 -21.47 -10.29
N ARG A 348 4.80 -22.33 -11.25
CA ARG A 348 4.44 -21.92 -12.62
C ARG A 348 3.19 -21.04 -12.68
N GLU A 349 2.24 -21.24 -11.77
CA GLU A 349 1.02 -20.39 -11.67
C GLU A 349 1.35 -18.97 -11.22
N GLY A 350 2.42 -18.81 -10.44
CA GLY A 350 2.95 -17.53 -9.96
C GLY A 350 3.82 -16.76 -10.97
N ILE A 351 4.04 -17.32 -12.18
CA ILE A 351 4.79 -16.63 -13.25
C ILE A 351 3.96 -15.48 -13.81
N HIS A 352 4.59 -14.30 -13.90
CA HIS A 352 4.04 -13.12 -14.57
C HIS A 352 4.85 -12.79 -15.81
N MET A 353 4.19 -12.25 -16.83
CA MET A 353 4.83 -11.78 -18.05
C MET A 353 4.45 -10.33 -18.27
N PHE A 354 5.44 -9.52 -18.65
CA PHE A 354 5.22 -8.10 -18.97
C PHE A 354 5.84 -7.81 -20.34
N ASP A 355 5.14 -7.02 -21.12
CA ASP A 355 5.69 -6.50 -22.37
C ASP A 355 6.94 -5.66 -22.07
N ARG A 356 8.01 -5.90 -22.83
CA ARG A 356 9.33 -5.33 -22.52
C ARG A 356 9.39 -3.82 -22.74
N GLU A 357 8.59 -3.29 -23.67
CA GLU A 357 8.60 -1.87 -24.03
C GLU A 357 7.58 -1.07 -23.23
N THR A 358 6.36 -1.57 -23.16
CA THR A 358 5.24 -0.88 -22.49
C THR A 358 5.14 -1.16 -21.01
N GLU A 359 5.85 -2.21 -20.52
CA GLU A 359 5.79 -2.72 -19.14
C GLU A 359 4.38 -3.18 -18.69
N VAL A 360 3.41 -3.27 -19.60
CA VAL A 360 2.05 -3.74 -19.32
C VAL A 360 2.05 -5.25 -19.13
N ALA A 361 1.23 -5.74 -18.21
CA ALA A 361 1.10 -7.19 -17.98
C ALA A 361 0.48 -7.89 -19.19
N ILE A 362 1.10 -8.97 -19.62
CA ILE A 362 0.65 -9.91 -20.65
C ILE A 362 -0.23 -10.96 -19.95
N ARG A 363 -1.49 -11.05 -20.34
CA ARG A 363 -2.50 -11.90 -19.67
C ARG A 363 -3.26 -12.74 -20.67
#